data_0b88aef72f57c280607ad5cde4967155
#
_entry.id   0b88aef72f57c280607ad5cde4967155
#
_cell.length_a   1.000
_cell.length_b   1.000
_cell.length_c   1.000
_cell.angle_alpha   90.00
_cell.angle_beta   90.00
_cell.angle_gamma   90.00
#
_symmetry.space_group_name_H-M   'P 1'
#
loop_
_entity.id
_entity.type
_entity.pdbx_description
1 polymer ?
#
loop_
_entity_poly.entity_id
_entity_poly.type
_entity_poly.pdbx_seq_one_letter_code
_entity_poly.pdbx_strand_id
1 'polypeptide(L)' 'MVKIEKITRGQITISYKGQCYNILGEGLLLTEGNTYSYIIYRNSIDNTLSYVEQETILQAIIEHFWSKGQKVIIE' A
#
# COMPACT_ATOMS: atom_id res chain seq x y z
N MET A 1 -5.44 4.85 -13.36
CA MET A 1 -5.56 3.52 -12.74
C MET A 1 -4.27 3.14 -12.04
N VAL A 2 -4.38 2.56 -10.87
CA VAL A 2 -3.22 2.15 -10.07
C VAL A 2 -2.90 0.69 -10.34
N LYS A 3 -1.62 0.40 -10.56
CA LYS A 3 -1.16 -0.97 -10.73
C LYS A 3 -0.11 -1.29 -9.67
N ILE A 4 -0.29 -2.40 -8.96
CA ILE A 4 0.68 -2.87 -7.98
C ILE A 4 1.78 -3.61 -8.74
N GLU A 5 3.00 -3.05 -8.74
CA GLU A 5 4.11 -3.65 -9.47
C GLU A 5 4.88 -4.65 -8.63
N LYS A 6 5.12 -4.31 -7.35
CA LYS A 6 5.95 -5.14 -6.50
C LYS A 6 5.64 -4.85 -5.03
N ILE A 7 5.64 -5.89 -4.22
CA ILE A 7 5.47 -5.78 -2.78
C ILE A 7 6.66 -6.46 -2.12
N THR A 8 7.35 -5.71 -1.25
CA THR A 8 8.42 -6.26 -0.42
C THR A 8 8.07 -6.00 1.04
N ARG A 9 8.91 -6.49 1.95
CA ARG A 9 8.66 -6.29 3.38
C ARG A 9 8.71 -4.83 3.81
N GLY A 10 9.44 -4.00 3.06
CA GLY A 10 9.66 -2.61 3.44
C GLY A 10 8.98 -1.59 2.54
N GLN A 11 8.45 -2.00 1.40
CA GLN A 11 7.83 -1.04 0.49
C GLN A 11 6.92 -1.71 -0.52
N ILE A 12 6.03 -0.91 -1.07
CA ILE A 12 5.15 -1.30 -2.17
C ILE A 12 5.45 -0.36 -3.32
N THR A 13 5.75 -0.92 -4.49
CA THR A 13 5.94 -0.15 -5.72
C THR A 13 4.68 -0.22 -6.54
N ILE A 14 4.15 0.94 -6.90
CA ILE A 14 2.95 1.03 -7.74
C ILE A 14 3.26 1.90 -8.96
N SER A 15 2.47 1.74 -10.00
CA SER A 15 2.48 2.68 -11.12
C SER A 15 1.12 3.37 -11.20
N TYR A 16 1.16 4.65 -11.51
CA TYR A 16 -0.02 5.49 -11.56
C TYR A 16 0.22 6.62 -12.55
N LYS A 17 -0.66 6.74 -13.54
CA LYS A 17 -0.56 7.76 -14.59
C LYS A 17 0.83 7.79 -15.24
N GLY A 18 1.38 6.61 -15.52
CA GLY A 18 2.66 6.48 -16.22
C GLY A 18 3.88 6.69 -15.35
N GLN A 19 3.74 6.82 -14.05
CA GLN A 19 4.87 7.00 -13.14
C GLN A 19 4.87 5.92 -12.06
N CYS A 20 6.07 5.59 -11.57
CA CYS A 20 6.23 4.63 -10.50
C CYS A 20 6.45 5.34 -9.18
N TYR A 21 5.80 4.85 -8.14
CA TYR A 21 5.92 5.39 -6.78
C TYR A 21 6.25 4.27 -5.82
N ASN A 22 7.16 4.55 -4.89
CA ASN A 22 7.51 3.62 -3.81
C ASN A 22 6.86 4.12 -2.53
N ILE A 23 6.04 3.28 -1.93
CA ILE A 23 5.35 3.61 -0.69
C ILE A 23 5.95 2.76 0.40
N LEU A 24 6.44 3.40 1.46
CA LEU A 24 7.07 2.68 2.55
C LEU A 24 6.04 2.03 3.45
N GLY A 25 6.42 0.91 4.00
CA GLY A 25 5.55 0.18 4.90
C GLY A 25 6.30 -0.93 5.59
N GLU A 26 5.57 -1.86 6.15
CA GLU A 26 6.16 -2.98 6.85
C GLU A 26 5.27 -4.21 6.72
N GLY A 27 5.83 -5.28 6.16
CA GLY A 27 5.14 -6.55 6.09
C GLY A 27 5.14 -7.22 7.46
N LEU A 28 3.99 -7.71 7.88
CA LEU A 28 3.84 -8.37 9.16
C LEU A 28 3.87 -9.87 8.97
N LEU A 29 4.52 -10.56 9.91
CA LEU A 29 4.46 -12.01 9.94
C LEU A 29 3.06 -12.42 10.38
N LEU A 30 2.46 -13.34 9.63
CA LEU A 30 1.15 -13.87 9.99
C LEU A 30 1.34 -14.86 11.13
N THR A 31 1.00 -14.43 12.34
CA THR A 31 1.00 -15.28 13.51
C THR A 31 -0.41 -15.39 14.02
N GLU A 32 -0.63 -16.41 14.86
CA GLU A 32 -1.93 -16.58 15.49
C GLU A 32 -2.32 -15.31 16.25
N GLY A 33 -3.53 -14.82 15.97
CA GLY A 33 -4.03 -13.58 16.57
C GLY A 33 -3.68 -12.31 15.81
N ASN A 34 -2.81 -12.39 14.80
CA ASN A 34 -2.48 -11.24 13.99
C ASN A 34 -3.48 -11.13 12.83
N THR A 35 -4.23 -10.04 12.79
CA THR A 35 -5.28 -9.84 11.78
C THR A 35 -4.84 -8.95 10.63
N TYR A 36 -3.60 -8.41 10.67
CA TYR A 36 -3.11 -7.51 9.64
C TYR A 36 -1.87 -8.09 8.98
N SER A 37 -1.75 -7.87 7.68
CA SER A 37 -0.63 -8.38 6.89
C SER A 37 0.41 -7.33 6.55
N TYR A 38 0.03 -6.06 6.57
CA TYR A 38 0.91 -4.98 6.13
C TYR A 38 0.54 -3.66 6.80
N ILE A 39 1.57 -2.87 7.11
CA ILE A 39 1.40 -1.50 7.61
C ILE A 39 1.90 -0.58 6.52
N ILE A 40 1.13 0.44 6.16
CA ILE A 40 1.52 1.45 5.18
C ILE A 40 1.72 2.76 5.91
N TYR A 41 2.86 3.40 5.66
CA TYR A 41 3.15 4.72 6.22
C TYR A 41 2.65 5.78 5.25
N ARG A 42 1.53 6.41 5.60
CA ARG A 42 0.87 7.40 4.75
C ARG A 42 1.81 8.53 4.35
N ASN A 43 2.68 8.95 5.27
CA ASN A 43 3.61 10.05 5.02
C ASN A 43 4.66 9.75 3.95
N SER A 44 4.80 8.48 3.57
CA SER A 44 5.77 8.09 2.55
C SER A 44 5.25 8.26 1.14
N ILE A 45 3.96 8.54 0.97
CA ILE A 45 3.38 8.78 -0.35
C ILE A 45 3.85 10.14 -0.84
N ASP A 46 4.23 10.21 -2.12
CA ASP A 46 4.72 11.43 -2.74
C ASP A 46 3.75 12.59 -2.47
N ASN A 47 4.21 13.62 -1.77
CA ASN A 47 3.37 14.74 -1.38
C ASN A 47 3.09 15.73 -2.52
N THR A 48 3.67 15.50 -3.70
CA THR A 48 3.29 16.27 -4.89
C THR A 48 1.96 15.81 -5.46
N LEU A 49 1.49 14.63 -5.04
CA LEU A 49 0.18 14.14 -5.43
C LEU A 49 -0.90 14.82 -4.58
N SER A 50 -2.06 15.08 -5.20
CA SER A 50 -3.18 15.63 -4.46
C SER A 50 -3.68 14.64 -3.42
N TYR A 51 -4.45 15.12 -2.44
CA TYR A 51 -5.06 14.25 -1.44
C TYR A 51 -5.91 13.16 -2.09
N VAL A 52 -6.70 13.54 -3.09
CA VAL A 52 -7.56 12.58 -3.81
C VAL A 52 -6.72 11.51 -4.49
N GLU A 53 -5.61 11.89 -5.11
CA GLU A 53 -4.74 10.93 -5.77
C GLU A 53 -4.08 9.99 -4.77
N GLN A 54 -3.65 10.51 -3.63
CA GLN A 54 -3.08 9.69 -2.58
C GLN A 54 -4.09 8.67 -2.07
N GLU A 55 -5.34 9.09 -1.88
CA GLU A 55 -6.40 8.19 -1.41
C GLU A 55 -6.74 7.13 -2.47
N THR A 56 -6.69 7.50 -3.75
CA THR A 56 -6.90 6.56 -4.84
C THR A 56 -5.84 5.44 -4.80
N ILE A 57 -4.58 5.82 -4.59
CA ILE A 57 -3.49 4.86 -4.49
C ILE A 57 -3.67 3.95 -3.27
N LEU A 58 -3.96 4.54 -2.11
CA LEU A 58 -4.15 3.77 -0.88
C LEU A 58 -5.31 2.79 -1.02
N GLN A 59 -6.41 3.23 -1.60
CA GLN A 59 -7.57 2.36 -1.76
C GLN A 59 -7.26 1.18 -2.67
N ALA A 60 -6.50 1.41 -3.73
CA ALA A 60 -6.11 0.33 -4.64
C ALA A 60 -5.25 -0.70 -3.92
N ILE A 61 -4.34 -0.25 -3.05
CA ILE A 61 -3.50 -1.15 -2.27
C ILE A 61 -4.35 -1.95 -1.28
N ILE A 62 -5.26 -1.29 -0.58
CA ILE A 62 -6.16 -1.95 0.38
C ILE A 62 -6.97 -3.04 -0.33
N GLU A 63 -7.54 -2.73 -1.48
CA GLU A 63 -8.33 -3.69 -2.24
C GLU A 63 -7.49 -4.86 -2.73
N HIS A 64 -6.24 -4.61 -3.10
CA HIS A 64 -5.33 -5.67 -3.54
C HIS A 64 -5.11 -6.68 -2.42
N PHE A 65 -4.81 -6.20 -1.20
CA PHE A 65 -4.61 -7.09 -0.06
C PHE A 65 -5.92 -7.76 0.35
N TRP A 66 -7.01 -7.01 0.34
CA TRP A 66 -8.33 -7.54 0.72
C TRP A 66 -8.75 -8.69 -0.20
N SER A 67 -8.43 -8.60 -1.49
CA SER A 67 -8.78 -9.65 -2.45
C SER A 67 -8.07 -10.96 -2.14
N LYS A 68 -6.99 -10.91 -1.36
CA LYS A 68 -6.24 -12.08 -0.93
C LYS A 68 -6.56 -12.48 0.50
N GLY A 69 -7.60 -11.92 1.09
CA GLY A 69 -7.98 -12.19 2.46
C GLY A 69 -7.07 -11.55 3.50
N GLN A 70 -6.34 -10.52 3.11
CA GLN A 70 -5.38 -9.85 3.99
C GLN A 70 -5.84 -8.43 4.29
N LYS A 71 -5.38 -7.89 5.42
CA LYS A 71 -5.76 -6.55 5.87
C LYS A 71 -4.54 -5.65 5.94
N VAL A 72 -4.78 -4.35 5.83
CA VAL A 72 -3.73 -3.33 5.86
C VAL A 72 -4.07 -2.27 6.89
N ILE A 73 -3.07 -1.86 7.66
CA ILE A 73 -3.18 -0.70 8.55
C ILE A 73 -2.50 0.48 7.86
N ILE A 74 -3.14 1.64 7.90
CA ILE A 74 -2.56 2.89 7.41
C ILE A 74 -2.12 3.71 8.63
N GLU A 75 -0.85 4.03 8.71
CA GLU A 75 -0.31 4.85 9.80
C GLU A 75 0.25 6.17 9.32
#